data_04ba9e3f59f759467781a393ec8c16ab
#
_entry.id   04ba9e3f59f759467781a393ec8c16ab
#
_cell.length_a   1.000
_cell.length_b   1.000
_cell.length_c   1.000
_cell.angle_alpha   90.00
_cell.angle_beta   90.00
_cell.angle_gamma   90.00
#
_symmetry.space_group_name_H-M   'P 1'
#
loop_
_entity.id
_entity.type
_entity.pdbx_description
1 polymer ?
#
loop_
_entity_poly.entity_id
_entity_poly.type
_entity_poly.pdbx_seq_one_letter_code
_entity_poly.pdbx_strand_id
1 'polypeptide(L)'
;MEILQNYAPHNDTVGDHTKKVVAEVQKTTYYENASEEVKNVLLLGAYLHDIGKGPESKWTDGTMSGAYPDHPSDAIPMLGRILTEEIESLNDDEIRRLCMLVVYHDIIGECYEKGRDKQQIVDLIESEDDYDMLTAISIADATAVNGFWGKSIISGAAAMKGEVMKLKNG
;
A
#
# COMPACT_ATOMS: atom_id res chain seq x y z
N MET A 1 6.49 -12.72 7.89
CA MET A 1 5.92 -12.63 9.25
C MET A 1 4.84 -13.68 9.41
N GLU A 2 4.99 -14.54 10.37
CA GLU A 2 4.06 -15.65 10.65
C GLU A 2 2.86 -15.21 11.51
N ILE A 3 2.59 -13.92 11.60
CA ILE A 3 1.45 -13.36 12.33
C ILE A 3 0.16 -13.79 11.64
N LEU A 4 -0.64 -14.61 12.32
CA LEU A 4 -1.94 -15.06 11.79
C LEU A 4 -2.97 -13.91 11.90
N GLN A 5 -3.63 -13.60 10.81
CA GLN A 5 -4.75 -12.66 10.77
C GLN A 5 -6.06 -13.45 10.92
N ASN A 6 -6.52 -13.61 12.16
CA ASN A 6 -7.74 -14.39 12.48
C ASN A 6 -8.96 -13.48 12.67
N TYR A 7 -9.29 -12.71 11.62
CA TYR A 7 -10.47 -11.86 11.59
C TYR A 7 -10.96 -11.69 10.15
N ALA A 8 -12.26 -11.65 9.97
CA ALA A 8 -12.83 -11.46 8.64
C ALA A 8 -12.44 -10.09 8.07
N PRO A 9 -12.02 -10.02 6.80
CA PRO A 9 -12.03 -11.09 5.80
C PRO A 9 -10.73 -11.93 5.73
N HIS A 10 -9.75 -11.64 6.58
CA HIS A 10 -8.47 -12.35 6.60
C HIS A 10 -8.55 -13.68 7.35
N ASN A 11 -7.82 -14.68 6.85
CA ASN A 11 -7.63 -15.97 7.47
C ASN A 11 -6.26 -16.59 7.12
N ASP A 12 -5.31 -15.75 6.75
CA ASP A 12 -3.94 -16.11 6.36
C ASP A 12 -2.91 -15.38 7.26
N THR A 13 -1.65 -15.71 7.11
CA THR A 13 -0.59 -14.95 7.79
C THR A 13 -0.34 -13.63 7.06
N VAL A 14 0.21 -12.63 7.79
CA VAL A 14 0.67 -11.37 7.18
C VAL A 14 1.69 -11.66 6.07
N GLY A 15 2.58 -12.63 6.27
CA GLY A 15 3.57 -13.02 5.26
C GLY A 15 2.93 -13.64 4.00
N ASP A 16 1.91 -14.46 4.15
CA ASP A 16 1.22 -15.06 2.99
C ASP A 16 0.37 -14.02 2.25
N HIS A 17 -0.29 -13.11 2.99
CA HIS A 17 -0.97 -11.97 2.39
C HIS A 17 0.01 -11.10 1.60
N THR A 18 1.15 -10.74 2.18
CA THR A 18 2.20 -9.97 1.50
C THR A 18 2.66 -10.61 0.18
N LYS A 19 2.88 -11.94 0.17
CA LYS A 19 3.24 -12.66 -1.07
C LYS A 19 2.16 -12.54 -2.14
N LYS A 20 0.88 -12.62 -1.74
CA LYS A 20 -0.26 -12.43 -2.67
C LYS A 20 -0.28 -11.00 -3.21
N VAL A 21 -0.09 -9.99 -2.37
CA VAL A 21 -0.06 -8.58 -2.80
C VAL A 21 1.06 -8.33 -3.80
N VAL A 22 2.27 -8.83 -3.55
CA VAL A 22 3.40 -8.74 -4.49
C VAL A 22 3.04 -9.39 -5.84
N ALA A 23 2.40 -10.56 -5.83
CA ALA A 23 1.97 -11.22 -7.05
C ALA A 23 0.86 -10.46 -7.80
N GLU A 24 -0.07 -9.83 -7.09
CA GLU A 24 -1.14 -9.02 -7.69
C GLU A 24 -0.63 -7.69 -8.26
N VAL A 25 0.35 -7.03 -7.59
CA VAL A 25 1.03 -5.83 -8.13
C VAL A 25 1.59 -6.10 -9.53
N GLN A 26 2.25 -7.24 -9.73
CA GLN A 26 2.86 -7.61 -11.02
C GLN A 26 1.85 -7.79 -12.15
N LYS A 27 0.57 -7.96 -11.84
CA LYS A 27 -0.52 -8.11 -12.82
C LYS A 27 -1.21 -6.77 -13.14
N THR A 28 -0.86 -5.70 -12.45
CA THR A 28 -1.46 -4.38 -12.73
C THR A 28 -0.93 -3.82 -14.04
N THR A 29 -1.79 -3.15 -14.81
CA THR A 29 -1.39 -2.47 -16.04
C THR A 29 -0.32 -1.41 -15.78
N TYR A 30 -0.36 -0.75 -14.61
CA TYR A 30 0.65 0.21 -14.20
C TYR A 30 2.04 -0.44 -14.12
N TYR A 31 2.16 -1.58 -13.41
CA TYR A 31 3.43 -2.31 -13.28
C TYR A 31 3.95 -2.78 -14.63
N GLU A 32 3.08 -3.35 -15.48
CA GLU A 32 3.48 -3.85 -16.80
C GLU A 32 4.13 -2.78 -17.67
N ASN A 33 3.67 -1.52 -17.58
CA ASN A 33 4.13 -0.39 -18.38
C ASN A 33 5.20 0.48 -17.69
N ALA A 34 5.52 0.23 -16.43
CA ALA A 34 6.48 1.02 -15.66
C ALA A 34 7.94 0.75 -16.05
N SER A 35 8.84 1.71 -15.76
CA SER A 35 10.28 1.49 -15.83
C SER A 35 10.75 0.49 -14.76
N GLU A 36 11.94 -0.06 -14.92
CA GLU A 36 12.48 -1.03 -13.93
C GLU A 36 12.69 -0.38 -12.55
N GLU A 37 13.07 0.90 -12.48
CA GLU A 37 13.20 1.64 -11.23
C GLU A 37 11.85 1.75 -10.51
N VAL A 38 10.80 2.12 -11.23
CA VAL A 38 9.43 2.22 -10.70
C VAL A 38 8.90 0.85 -10.27
N LYS A 39 9.14 -0.21 -11.06
CA LYS A 39 8.78 -1.58 -10.69
C LYS A 39 9.43 -2.01 -9.39
N ASN A 40 10.72 -1.71 -9.21
CA ASN A 40 11.45 -2.06 -8.00
C ASN A 40 10.87 -1.36 -6.76
N VAL A 41 10.59 -0.06 -6.85
CA VAL A 41 9.98 0.70 -5.74
C VAL A 41 8.58 0.16 -5.42
N LEU A 42 7.76 -0.13 -6.45
CA LEU A 42 6.41 -0.65 -6.25
C LEU A 42 6.41 -2.05 -5.63
N LEU A 43 7.31 -2.93 -6.05
CA LEU A 43 7.47 -4.26 -5.44
C LEU A 43 7.96 -4.17 -4.00
N LEU A 44 8.91 -3.28 -3.72
CA LEU A 44 9.40 -3.05 -2.37
C LEU A 44 8.29 -2.48 -1.47
N GLY A 45 7.49 -1.53 -1.98
CA GLY A 45 6.31 -1.01 -1.30
C GLY A 45 5.29 -2.11 -0.98
N ALA A 46 4.98 -2.98 -1.95
CA ALA A 46 4.10 -4.12 -1.76
C ALA A 46 4.64 -5.12 -0.72
N TYR A 47 5.95 -5.35 -0.70
CA TYR A 47 6.59 -6.22 0.27
C TYR A 47 6.55 -5.66 1.71
N LEU A 48 6.63 -4.34 1.85
CA LEU A 48 6.71 -3.66 3.15
C LEU A 48 5.38 -3.05 3.63
N HIS A 49 4.30 -3.05 2.83
CA HIS A 49 3.07 -2.30 3.13
C HIS A 49 2.50 -2.62 4.51
N ASP A 50 2.58 -3.86 4.94
CA ASP A 50 2.05 -4.38 6.21
C ASP A 50 3.12 -4.55 7.30
N ILE A 51 4.32 -4.00 7.13
CA ILE A 51 5.42 -4.19 8.09
C ILE A 51 5.08 -3.69 9.49
N GLY A 52 4.23 -2.67 9.61
CA GLY A 52 3.78 -2.13 10.90
C GLY A 52 2.88 -3.06 11.70
N LYS A 53 2.39 -4.16 11.12
CA LYS A 53 1.73 -5.24 11.86
C LYS A 53 2.71 -6.03 12.73
N GLY A 54 4.01 -6.02 12.41
CA GLY A 54 5.06 -6.63 13.24
C GLY A 54 5.45 -5.79 14.46
N PRO A 55 6.32 -6.36 15.34
CA PRO A 55 6.80 -7.75 15.32
C PRO A 55 5.74 -8.74 15.81
N GLU A 56 5.98 -10.04 15.59
CA GLU A 56 5.08 -11.12 16.04
C GLU A 56 4.80 -11.10 17.54
N SER A 57 5.80 -10.73 18.34
CA SER A 57 5.69 -10.59 19.81
C SER A 57 4.68 -9.52 20.27
N LYS A 58 4.20 -8.67 19.36
CA LYS A 58 3.11 -7.71 19.62
C LYS A 58 1.76 -8.39 19.86
N TRP A 59 1.59 -9.62 19.36
CA TRP A 59 0.33 -10.33 19.36
C TRP A 59 0.38 -11.57 20.25
N THR A 60 -0.70 -11.80 21.01
CA THR A 60 -0.81 -13.02 21.82
C THR A 60 -0.79 -14.24 20.91
N ASP A 61 0.15 -15.16 21.19
CA ASP A 61 0.37 -16.38 20.39
C ASP A 61 0.51 -16.10 18.87
N GLY A 62 1.08 -14.94 18.51
CA GLY A 62 1.28 -14.55 17.12
C GLY A 62 -0.02 -14.33 16.32
N THR A 63 -1.15 -14.07 17.00
CA THR A 63 -2.46 -14.01 16.36
C THR A 63 -3.13 -12.64 16.54
N MET A 64 -3.45 -11.99 15.43
CA MET A 64 -4.31 -10.80 15.37
C MET A 64 -5.78 -11.25 15.38
N SER A 65 -6.55 -10.83 16.40
CA SER A 65 -7.98 -11.12 16.52
C SER A 65 -8.90 -10.02 15.97
N GLY A 66 -8.35 -8.98 15.36
CA GLY A 66 -9.05 -7.84 14.78
C GLY A 66 -8.16 -7.01 13.88
N ALA A 67 -8.79 -6.17 13.05
CA ALA A 67 -8.07 -5.22 12.21
C ALA A 67 -7.21 -4.27 13.06
N TYR A 68 -6.05 -3.90 12.53
CA TYR A 68 -5.11 -2.98 13.17
C TYR A 68 -4.92 -1.73 12.31
N PRO A 69 -5.77 -0.70 12.51
CA PRO A 69 -5.76 0.49 11.64
C PRO A 69 -4.50 1.36 11.79
N ASP A 70 -3.76 1.22 12.90
CA ASP A 70 -2.56 2.02 13.17
C ASP A 70 -1.28 1.43 12.52
N HIS A 71 -1.37 0.26 11.87
CA HIS A 71 -0.20 -0.40 11.27
C HIS A 71 0.56 0.48 10.25
N PRO A 72 -0.06 1.38 9.47
CA PRO A 72 0.70 2.25 8.59
C PRO A 72 1.58 3.25 9.37
N SER A 73 1.08 3.77 10.49
CA SER A 73 1.85 4.67 11.37
C SER A 73 3.00 3.94 12.06
N ASP A 74 2.76 2.70 12.50
CA ASP A 74 3.76 1.85 13.14
C ASP A 74 4.86 1.41 12.17
N ALA A 75 4.60 1.45 10.86
CA ALA A 75 5.60 1.18 9.83
C ALA A 75 6.69 2.26 9.74
N ILE A 76 6.40 3.50 10.12
CA ILE A 76 7.32 4.65 9.93
C ILE A 76 8.70 4.43 10.59
N PRO A 77 8.80 4.11 11.89
CA PRO A 77 10.10 3.86 12.50
C PRO A 77 10.82 2.64 11.93
N MET A 78 10.08 1.63 11.48
CA MET A 78 10.65 0.44 10.85
C MET A 78 11.23 0.77 9.47
N LEU A 79 10.53 1.58 8.66
CA LEU A 79 11.04 2.08 7.38
C LEU A 79 12.30 2.91 7.56
N GLY A 80 12.33 3.81 8.55
CA GLY A 80 13.52 4.61 8.86
C GLY A 80 14.74 3.72 9.09
N ARG A 81 14.61 2.66 9.89
CA ARG A 81 15.68 1.70 10.14
C ARG A 81 16.09 0.94 8.87
N ILE A 82 15.12 0.41 8.12
CA ILE A 82 15.39 -0.35 6.89
C ILE A 82 16.13 0.51 5.87
N LEU A 83 15.69 1.76 5.67
CA LEU A 83 16.30 2.70 4.73
C LEU A 83 17.71 3.13 5.13
N THR A 84 18.04 3.11 6.43
CA THR A 84 19.36 3.50 6.92
C THR A 84 20.34 2.34 7.07
N GLU A 85 19.85 1.14 7.31
CA GLU A 85 20.68 -0.01 7.66
C GLU A 85 20.72 -1.12 6.60
N GLU A 86 19.65 -1.22 5.77
CA GLU A 86 19.47 -2.39 4.90
C GLU A 86 19.40 -2.05 3.40
N ILE A 87 19.04 -0.81 3.04
CA ILE A 87 18.86 -0.39 1.64
C ILE A 87 19.69 0.85 1.36
N GLU A 88 20.81 0.68 0.67
CA GLU A 88 21.78 1.77 0.41
C GLU A 88 21.61 2.44 -0.97
N SER A 89 20.76 1.92 -1.86
CA SER A 89 20.79 2.25 -3.29
C SER A 89 19.62 3.09 -3.80
N LEU A 90 18.67 3.48 -2.94
CA LEU A 90 17.53 4.30 -3.35
C LEU A 90 17.90 5.80 -3.37
N ASN A 91 17.45 6.51 -4.40
CA ASN A 91 17.51 7.97 -4.45
C ASN A 91 16.34 8.61 -3.66
N ASP A 92 16.37 9.93 -3.48
CA ASP A 92 15.39 10.64 -2.66
C ASP A 92 13.94 10.47 -3.16
N ASP A 93 13.71 10.45 -4.48
CA ASP A 93 12.37 10.23 -5.04
C ASP A 93 11.87 8.80 -4.82
N GLU A 94 12.74 7.82 -4.97
CA GLU A 94 12.42 6.41 -4.68
C GLU A 94 12.10 6.21 -3.19
N ILE A 95 12.85 6.86 -2.29
CA ILE A 95 12.57 6.84 -0.84
C ILE A 95 11.22 7.49 -0.54
N ARG A 96 10.93 8.66 -1.11
CA ARG A 96 9.66 9.36 -0.97
C ARG A 96 8.50 8.47 -1.42
N ARG A 97 8.60 7.89 -2.61
CA ARG A 97 7.58 6.99 -3.18
C ARG A 97 7.40 5.73 -2.35
N LEU A 98 8.48 5.13 -1.86
CA LEU A 98 8.40 3.97 -0.98
C LEU A 98 7.66 4.30 0.31
N CYS A 99 7.97 5.42 0.96
CA CYS A 99 7.26 5.87 2.15
C CYS A 99 5.77 6.12 1.85
N MET A 100 5.48 6.76 0.73
CA MET A 100 4.10 6.98 0.26
C MET A 100 3.35 5.66 0.11
N LEU A 101 3.93 4.67 -0.55
CA LEU A 101 3.31 3.36 -0.78
C LEU A 101 3.05 2.61 0.53
N VAL A 102 3.99 2.61 1.47
CA VAL A 102 3.84 1.85 2.72
C VAL A 102 2.87 2.53 3.68
N VAL A 103 2.97 3.85 3.85
CA VAL A 103 2.16 4.58 4.85
C VAL A 103 0.74 4.87 4.35
N TYR A 104 0.54 4.94 3.03
CA TYR A 104 -0.74 5.35 2.44
C TYR A 104 -1.31 4.32 1.45
N HIS A 105 -0.92 3.03 1.53
CA HIS A 105 -1.44 1.99 0.62
C HIS A 105 -2.97 1.88 0.63
N ASP A 106 -3.62 2.20 1.74
CA ASP A 106 -5.08 2.16 1.91
C ASP A 106 -5.82 3.42 1.43
N ILE A 107 -5.12 4.54 1.17
CA ILE A 107 -5.75 5.86 1.03
C ILE A 107 -6.78 5.93 -0.11
N ILE A 108 -6.52 5.26 -1.24
CA ILE A 108 -7.44 5.25 -2.39
C ILE A 108 -8.78 4.59 -1.99
N GLY A 109 -8.71 3.41 -1.37
CA GLY A 109 -9.89 2.70 -0.88
C GLY A 109 -10.62 3.47 0.21
N GLU A 110 -9.91 4.05 1.15
CA GLU A 110 -10.50 4.82 2.25
C GLU A 110 -11.19 6.11 1.77
N CYS A 111 -10.62 6.81 0.80
CA CYS A 111 -11.28 7.98 0.21
C CYS A 111 -12.55 7.61 -0.56
N TYR A 112 -12.52 6.49 -1.28
CA TYR A 112 -13.66 6.05 -2.07
C TYR A 112 -14.77 5.42 -1.23
N GLU A 113 -14.41 4.51 -0.32
CA GLU A 113 -15.40 3.67 0.40
C GLU A 113 -15.78 4.21 1.77
N LYS A 114 -14.85 4.89 2.46
CA LYS A 114 -15.03 5.34 3.86
C LYS A 114 -15.16 6.86 4.00
N GLY A 115 -15.09 7.62 2.91
CA GLY A 115 -15.26 9.07 2.93
C GLY A 115 -14.06 9.83 3.53
N ARG A 116 -12.86 9.23 3.52
CA ARG A 116 -11.62 9.95 3.86
C ARG A 116 -11.45 11.13 2.90
N ASP A 117 -10.93 12.26 3.40
CA ASP A 117 -10.78 13.47 2.61
C ASP A 117 -9.77 13.29 1.48
N LYS A 118 -10.21 13.47 0.24
CA LYS A 118 -9.39 13.41 -0.98
C LYS A 118 -8.29 14.45 -1.01
N GLN A 119 -8.42 15.55 -0.26
CA GLN A 119 -7.36 16.54 -0.12
C GLN A 119 -6.07 15.90 0.38
N GLN A 120 -6.16 14.86 1.20
CA GLN A 120 -4.97 14.14 1.67
C GLN A 120 -4.22 13.45 0.53
N ILE A 121 -4.91 12.95 -0.51
CA ILE A 121 -4.23 12.44 -1.71
C ILE A 121 -3.55 13.59 -2.46
N VAL A 122 -4.24 14.71 -2.63
CA VAL A 122 -3.69 15.90 -3.31
C VAL A 122 -2.42 16.41 -2.65
N ASP A 123 -2.41 16.44 -1.32
CA ASP A 123 -1.26 16.89 -0.52
C ASP A 123 -0.09 15.89 -0.57
N LEU A 124 -0.40 14.60 -0.70
CA LEU A 124 0.57 13.50 -0.67
C LEU A 124 1.34 13.34 -1.99
N ILE A 125 0.63 13.40 -3.11
CA ILE A 125 1.20 13.11 -4.43
C ILE A 125 1.93 14.33 -5.02
N GLU A 126 2.98 14.10 -5.78
CA GLU A 126 3.66 15.14 -6.56
C GLU A 126 3.24 15.15 -8.03
N SER A 127 2.75 14.01 -8.53
CA SER A 127 2.39 13.82 -9.94
C SER A 127 1.20 12.88 -10.11
N GLU A 128 0.66 12.84 -11.34
CA GLU A 128 -0.34 11.83 -11.72
C GLU A 128 0.22 10.41 -11.63
N ASP A 129 1.51 10.22 -11.90
CA ASP A 129 2.18 8.94 -11.77
C ASP A 129 2.18 8.42 -10.32
N ASP A 130 2.33 9.30 -9.33
CA ASP A 130 2.19 8.92 -7.91
C ASP A 130 0.77 8.45 -7.60
N TYR A 131 -0.26 9.09 -8.17
CA TYR A 131 -1.65 8.64 -8.02
C TYR A 131 -1.85 7.24 -8.60
N ASP A 132 -1.32 6.99 -9.79
CA ASP A 132 -1.43 5.70 -10.47
C ASP A 132 -0.66 4.61 -9.72
N MET A 133 0.50 4.93 -9.14
CA MET A 133 1.29 4.03 -8.30
C MET A 133 0.55 3.66 -7.01
N LEU A 134 -0.05 4.62 -6.30
CA LEU A 134 -0.91 4.37 -5.13
C LEU A 134 -2.13 3.52 -5.49
N THR A 135 -2.73 3.79 -6.64
CA THR A 135 -3.85 3.01 -7.15
C THR A 135 -3.43 1.56 -7.39
N ALA A 136 -2.27 1.32 -7.98
CA ALA A 136 -1.78 -0.03 -8.26
C ALA A 136 -1.59 -0.87 -6.98
N ILE A 137 -0.98 -0.30 -5.92
CA ILE A 137 -0.81 -1.03 -4.66
C ILE A 137 -2.16 -1.27 -3.96
N SER A 138 -3.07 -0.29 -3.97
CA SER A 138 -4.42 -0.43 -3.40
C SER A 138 -5.24 -1.51 -4.10
N ILE A 139 -5.17 -1.60 -5.44
CA ILE A 139 -5.81 -2.67 -6.23
C ILE A 139 -5.24 -4.03 -5.84
N ALA A 140 -3.92 -4.14 -5.76
CA ALA A 140 -3.24 -5.39 -5.46
C ALA A 140 -3.58 -5.90 -4.05
N ASP A 141 -3.56 -5.01 -3.06
CA ASP A 141 -3.89 -5.34 -1.68
C ASP A 141 -5.36 -5.80 -1.55
N ALA A 142 -6.30 -5.05 -2.09
CA ALA A 142 -7.71 -5.42 -2.10
C ALA A 142 -7.97 -6.74 -2.85
N THR A 143 -7.31 -6.95 -4.00
CA THR A 143 -7.45 -8.17 -4.80
C THR A 143 -6.90 -9.39 -4.08
N ALA A 144 -5.79 -9.25 -3.35
CA ALA A 144 -5.17 -10.31 -2.55
C ALA A 144 -6.11 -10.83 -1.46
N VAL A 145 -7.01 -9.99 -0.95
CA VAL A 145 -8.05 -10.36 0.01
C VAL A 145 -9.28 -10.91 -0.71
N ASN A 146 -9.79 -10.18 -1.71
CA ASN A 146 -10.99 -10.53 -2.46
C ASN A 146 -10.99 -9.83 -3.82
N GLY A 147 -11.04 -10.61 -4.91
CA GLY A 147 -11.03 -10.08 -6.28
C GLY A 147 -12.18 -9.10 -6.61
N PHE A 148 -13.32 -9.19 -5.92
CA PHE A 148 -14.41 -8.23 -6.07
C PHE A 148 -14.01 -6.85 -5.50
N TRP A 149 -13.28 -6.82 -4.39
CA TRP A 149 -12.79 -5.57 -3.80
C TRP A 149 -11.75 -4.89 -4.69
N GLY A 150 -10.86 -5.66 -5.31
CA GLY A 150 -9.93 -5.11 -6.31
C GLY A 150 -10.66 -4.39 -7.45
N LYS A 151 -11.76 -4.95 -7.95
CA LYS A 151 -12.60 -4.30 -8.98
C LYS A 151 -13.28 -3.02 -8.47
N SER A 152 -13.69 -2.99 -7.20
CA SER A 152 -14.24 -1.78 -6.55
C SER A 152 -13.20 -0.67 -6.51
N ILE A 153 -11.96 -0.98 -6.11
CA ILE A 153 -10.86 0.00 -6.09
C ILE A 153 -10.55 0.53 -7.49
N ILE A 154 -10.52 -0.32 -8.51
CA ILE A 154 -10.33 0.12 -9.91
C ILE A 154 -11.38 1.17 -10.29
N SER A 155 -12.65 0.88 -10.02
CA SER A 155 -13.77 1.78 -10.35
C SER A 155 -13.70 3.07 -9.55
N GLY A 156 -13.43 2.99 -8.26
CA GLY A 156 -13.33 4.14 -7.36
C GLY A 156 -12.17 5.06 -7.70
N ALA A 157 -10.98 4.49 -7.95
CA ALA A 157 -9.81 5.25 -8.37
C ALA A 157 -10.05 6.00 -9.68
N ALA A 158 -10.63 5.32 -10.69
CA ALA A 158 -10.98 5.96 -11.95
C ALA A 158 -12.00 7.11 -11.79
N ALA A 159 -13.00 6.92 -10.92
CA ALA A 159 -14.01 7.94 -10.64
C ALA A 159 -13.42 9.19 -9.94
N MET A 160 -12.45 9.02 -9.03
CA MET A 160 -11.84 10.11 -8.26
C MET A 160 -10.71 10.84 -9.00
N LYS A 161 -10.04 10.17 -9.95
CA LYS A 161 -8.80 10.69 -10.57
C LYS A 161 -8.94 12.10 -11.12
N GLY A 162 -10.00 12.37 -11.88
CA GLY A 162 -10.23 13.68 -12.50
C GLY A 162 -10.37 14.81 -11.48
N GLU A 163 -11.06 14.56 -10.37
CA GLU A 163 -11.23 15.53 -9.28
C GLU A 163 -9.91 15.77 -8.55
N VAL A 164 -9.19 14.71 -8.20
CA VAL A 164 -7.88 14.81 -7.51
C VAL A 164 -6.88 15.58 -8.36
N MET A 165 -6.79 15.25 -9.66
CA MET A 165 -5.87 15.96 -10.57
C MET A 165 -6.26 17.43 -10.76
N LYS A 166 -7.55 17.75 -10.81
CA LYS A 166 -8.01 19.14 -10.88
C LYS A 166 -7.64 19.93 -9.62
N LEU A 167 -7.81 19.35 -8.45
CA LEU A 167 -7.41 19.97 -7.18
C LEU A 167 -5.88 20.13 -7.09
N LYS A 168 -5.12 19.17 -7.59
CA LYS A 168 -3.64 19.21 -7.59
C LYS A 168 -3.08 20.31 -8.48
N ASN A 169 -3.69 20.55 -9.63
CA ASN A 169 -3.20 21.48 -10.66
C ASN A 169 -3.85 22.87 -10.59
N GLY A 170 -4.84 23.04 -9.74
CA GLY A 170 -5.56 24.31 -9.54
C GLY A 170 -4.97 25.17 -8.48
#